data_a58f8039c1a45fe5f0996e8cbfbe00ce
#
_entry.id   a58f8039c1a45fe5f0996e8cbfbe00ce
#
_cell.length_a   1.000
_cell.length_b   1.000
_cell.length_c   1.000
_cell.angle_alpha   90.00
_cell.angle_beta   90.00
_cell.angle_gamma   90.00
#
_symmetry.space_group_name_H-M   'P 1'
#
loop_
_entity.id
_entity.type
_entity.pdbx_description
1 polymer ?
#
loop_
_entity_poly.entity_id
_entity_poly.type
_entity_poly.pdbx_seq_one_letter_code
_entity_poly.pdbx_strand_id
1 'polypeptide(L)'
;LFVARQLSKQRDFLNEFKGVIWYVLAPIILICFLILPADFSTAALVFANGLMLMFIAKVNLKYIFGILGIALFGGLMLYATAKYVPIMNEIMPRSTTWVSRIDGFFSPSENHNLNEGYQSNQGKIAIHKGGLFGVGPGKSVQRHFVYASSSDFIFAIMVEEYGLIIGAFLPILLYMILFFRAVRITNKSESQFGGLIASGLAFSLVF
;
A
#
# COMPACT_ATOMS: atom_id res chain seq x y z
N LEU A 1 -0.82 8.45 -13.99
CA LEU A 1 -1.04 9.35 -15.12
C LEU A 1 -1.65 8.64 -16.32
N PHE A 2 -1.04 7.55 -16.83
CA PHE A 2 -1.55 6.81 -17.99
C PHE A 2 -2.97 6.29 -17.78
N VAL A 3 -3.21 5.60 -16.65
CA VAL A 3 -4.53 5.06 -16.29
C VAL A 3 -5.59 6.17 -16.19
N ALA A 4 -5.27 7.28 -15.53
CA ALA A 4 -6.17 8.43 -15.43
C ALA A 4 -6.53 9.02 -16.81
N ARG A 5 -5.55 9.07 -17.72
CA ARG A 5 -5.78 9.51 -19.11
C ARG A 5 -6.71 8.56 -19.87
N GLN A 6 -6.50 7.25 -19.74
CA GLN A 6 -7.35 6.26 -20.42
C GLN A 6 -8.78 6.29 -19.88
N LEU A 7 -8.94 6.35 -18.55
CA LEU A 7 -10.25 6.46 -17.91
C LEU A 7 -11.01 7.73 -18.30
N SER A 8 -10.29 8.85 -18.52
CA SER A 8 -10.88 10.11 -18.93
C SER A 8 -11.26 10.14 -20.41
N LYS A 9 -10.45 9.52 -21.28
CA LYS A 9 -10.63 9.60 -22.74
C LYS A 9 -11.64 8.59 -23.28
N GLN A 10 -11.77 7.43 -22.64
CA GLN A 10 -12.51 6.30 -23.19
C GLN A 10 -13.76 5.94 -22.38
N ARG A 11 -14.56 6.95 -22.03
CA ARG A 11 -15.74 6.80 -21.17
C ARG A 11 -16.78 5.82 -21.73
N ASP A 12 -16.98 5.81 -23.05
CA ASP A 12 -17.98 4.97 -23.71
C ASP A 12 -17.62 3.48 -23.64
N PHE A 13 -16.32 3.15 -23.65
CA PHE A 13 -15.83 1.79 -23.53
C PHE A 13 -15.73 1.26 -22.10
N LEU A 14 -15.85 2.15 -21.08
CA LEU A 14 -15.82 1.73 -19.67
C LEU A 14 -17.06 0.95 -19.24
N ASN A 15 -18.13 0.99 -20.00
CA ASN A 15 -19.34 0.18 -19.80
C ASN A 15 -19.20 -1.23 -20.40
N GLU A 16 -18.22 -1.45 -21.27
CA GLU A 16 -17.93 -2.74 -21.86
C GLU A 16 -16.77 -3.43 -21.13
N PHE A 17 -16.96 -4.70 -20.78
CA PHE A 17 -15.93 -5.50 -20.10
C PHE A 17 -14.61 -5.55 -20.88
N LYS A 18 -14.67 -5.69 -22.20
CA LYS A 18 -13.47 -5.72 -23.07
C LYS A 18 -12.70 -4.39 -23.03
N GLY A 19 -13.39 -3.25 -23.01
CA GLY A 19 -12.78 -1.94 -22.95
C GLY A 19 -12.00 -1.74 -21.64
N VAL A 20 -12.61 -2.08 -20.50
CA VAL A 20 -11.96 -1.98 -19.19
C VAL A 20 -10.70 -2.85 -19.13
N ILE A 21 -10.77 -4.09 -19.63
CA ILE A 21 -9.61 -5.00 -19.60
C ILE A 21 -8.46 -4.46 -20.44
N TRP A 22 -8.68 -4.11 -21.70
CA TRP A 22 -7.58 -3.78 -22.60
C TRP A 22 -6.96 -2.41 -22.33
N TYR A 23 -7.77 -1.40 -22.04
CA TYR A 23 -7.28 -0.03 -21.91
C TYR A 23 -6.83 0.35 -20.50
N VAL A 24 -7.36 -0.31 -19.48
CA VAL A 24 -7.09 0.05 -18.09
C VAL A 24 -6.36 -1.07 -17.35
N LEU A 25 -6.91 -2.26 -17.38
CA LEU A 25 -6.41 -3.37 -16.58
C LEU A 25 -5.10 -3.97 -17.15
N ALA A 26 -5.00 -4.13 -18.47
CA ALA A 26 -3.82 -4.72 -19.10
C ALA A 26 -2.52 -3.95 -18.77
N PRO A 27 -2.44 -2.61 -18.88
CA PRO A 27 -1.24 -1.88 -18.48
C PRO A 27 -0.97 -1.92 -16.98
N ILE A 28 -2.00 -1.96 -16.13
CA ILE A 28 -1.81 -2.12 -14.67
C ILE A 28 -1.21 -3.49 -14.36
N ILE A 29 -1.79 -4.57 -14.91
CA ILE A 29 -1.30 -5.94 -14.71
C ILE A 29 0.13 -6.07 -15.23
N LEU A 30 0.43 -5.52 -16.41
CA LEU A 30 1.77 -5.57 -16.98
C LEU A 30 2.81 -4.96 -16.04
N ILE A 31 2.52 -3.77 -15.52
CA ILE A 31 3.41 -3.07 -14.57
C ILE A 31 3.52 -3.85 -13.25
N CYS A 32 2.39 -4.32 -12.71
CA CYS A 32 2.39 -5.13 -11.50
C CYS A 32 3.19 -6.42 -11.67
N PHE A 33 3.05 -7.09 -12.81
CA PHE A 33 3.80 -8.31 -13.12
C PHE A 33 5.32 -8.09 -13.19
N LEU A 34 5.75 -6.95 -13.74
CA LEU A 34 7.17 -6.58 -13.79
C LEU A 34 7.75 -6.21 -12.41
N ILE A 35 6.94 -5.59 -11.55
CA ILE A 35 7.37 -5.19 -10.19
C ILE A 35 7.32 -6.35 -9.21
N LEU A 36 6.38 -7.28 -9.38
CA LEU A 36 6.05 -8.35 -8.44
C LEU A 36 7.26 -9.18 -7.98
N PRO A 37 8.21 -9.60 -8.85
CA PRO A 37 9.39 -10.35 -8.42
C PRO A 37 10.32 -9.54 -7.50
N ALA A 38 10.36 -8.22 -7.68
CA ALA A 38 11.22 -7.33 -6.92
C ALA A 38 10.57 -6.89 -5.60
N ASP A 39 9.31 -6.46 -5.65
CA ASP A 39 8.58 -5.92 -4.49
C ASP A 39 7.06 -6.13 -4.62
N PHE A 40 6.56 -7.11 -3.86
CA PHE A 40 5.13 -7.40 -3.79
C PHE A 40 4.31 -6.22 -3.23
N SER A 41 4.84 -5.52 -2.22
CA SER A 41 4.11 -4.43 -1.56
C SER A 41 3.89 -3.26 -2.53
N THR A 42 4.91 -2.89 -3.29
CA THR A 42 4.81 -1.84 -4.31
C THR A 42 3.86 -2.25 -5.44
N ALA A 43 3.90 -3.50 -5.89
CA ALA A 43 2.96 -4.01 -6.89
C ALA A 43 1.51 -3.94 -6.38
N ALA A 44 1.26 -4.34 -5.12
CA ALA A 44 -0.05 -4.26 -4.48
C ALA A 44 -0.55 -2.81 -4.36
N LEU A 45 0.31 -1.85 -4.00
CA LEU A 45 -0.04 -0.42 -3.94
C LEU A 45 -0.38 0.15 -5.32
N VAL A 46 0.38 -0.18 -6.36
CA VAL A 46 0.08 0.24 -7.74
C VAL A 46 -1.25 -0.33 -8.20
N PHE A 47 -1.51 -1.60 -7.90
CA PHE A 47 -2.78 -2.25 -8.21
C PHE A 47 -3.94 -1.61 -7.45
N ALA A 48 -3.81 -1.38 -6.14
CA ALA A 48 -4.83 -0.72 -5.33
C ALA A 48 -5.14 0.70 -5.82
N ASN A 49 -4.10 1.48 -6.20
CA ASN A 49 -4.27 2.81 -6.79
C ASN A 49 -5.03 2.73 -8.13
N GLY A 50 -4.72 1.73 -8.96
CA GLY A 50 -5.46 1.47 -10.20
C GLY A 50 -6.94 1.17 -9.96
N LEU A 51 -7.26 0.29 -9.01
CA LEU A 51 -8.65 -0.02 -8.63
C LEU A 51 -9.38 1.21 -8.07
N MET A 52 -8.70 2.02 -7.26
CA MET A 52 -9.29 3.25 -6.74
C MET A 52 -9.62 4.25 -7.84
N LEU A 53 -8.73 4.43 -8.82
CA LEU A 53 -9.00 5.29 -9.99
C LEU A 53 -10.18 4.77 -10.80
N MET A 54 -10.32 3.44 -10.99
CA MET A 54 -11.49 2.84 -11.65
C MET A 54 -12.78 3.10 -10.87
N PHE A 55 -12.72 3.02 -9.53
CA PHE A 55 -13.86 3.32 -8.66
C PHE A 55 -14.30 4.79 -8.78
N ILE A 56 -13.35 5.73 -8.72
CA ILE A 56 -13.62 7.17 -8.87
C ILE A 56 -14.14 7.51 -10.27
N ALA A 57 -13.62 6.85 -11.31
CA ALA A 57 -14.10 6.98 -12.68
C ALA A 57 -15.50 6.39 -12.92
N LYS A 58 -16.13 5.82 -11.89
CA LYS A 58 -17.45 5.18 -11.92
C LYS A 58 -17.54 3.98 -12.88
N VAL A 59 -16.46 3.22 -13.01
CA VAL A 59 -16.49 1.92 -13.67
C VAL A 59 -17.44 0.99 -12.91
N ASN A 60 -18.15 0.12 -13.63
CA ASN A 60 -19.13 -0.78 -13.03
C ASN A 60 -18.48 -1.64 -11.92
N LEU A 61 -19.06 -1.59 -10.72
CA LEU A 61 -18.56 -2.28 -9.54
C LEU A 61 -18.39 -3.79 -9.73
N LYS A 62 -19.23 -4.41 -10.59
CA LYS A 62 -19.11 -5.84 -10.91
C LYS A 62 -17.72 -6.18 -11.48
N TYR A 63 -17.16 -5.30 -12.31
CA TYR A 63 -15.82 -5.50 -12.89
C TYR A 63 -14.73 -5.32 -11.83
N ILE A 64 -14.86 -4.31 -10.97
CA ILE A 64 -13.92 -4.05 -9.88
C ILE A 64 -13.86 -5.25 -8.92
N PHE A 65 -15.02 -5.76 -8.48
CA PHE A 65 -15.06 -6.95 -7.61
C PHE A 65 -14.56 -8.22 -8.33
N GLY A 66 -14.86 -8.37 -9.61
CA GLY A 66 -14.32 -9.48 -10.40
C GLY A 66 -12.80 -9.45 -10.50
N ILE A 67 -12.22 -8.28 -10.77
CA ILE A 67 -10.76 -8.07 -10.84
C ILE A 67 -10.13 -8.34 -9.46
N LEU A 68 -10.74 -7.82 -8.38
CA LEU A 68 -10.27 -8.06 -7.02
C LEU A 68 -10.30 -9.55 -6.66
N GLY A 69 -11.37 -10.26 -7.03
CA GLY A 69 -11.49 -11.70 -6.82
C GLY A 69 -10.40 -12.49 -7.56
N ILE A 70 -10.14 -12.16 -8.82
CA ILE A 70 -9.06 -12.78 -9.62
C ILE A 70 -7.69 -12.48 -9.00
N ALA A 71 -7.44 -11.25 -8.55
CA ALA A 71 -6.19 -10.88 -7.92
C ALA A 71 -5.97 -11.62 -6.59
N LEU A 72 -7.00 -11.74 -5.76
CA LEU A 72 -6.94 -12.52 -4.51
C LEU A 72 -6.69 -14.00 -4.78
N PHE A 73 -7.40 -14.59 -5.75
CA PHE A 73 -7.19 -15.98 -6.13
C PHE A 73 -5.77 -16.20 -6.69
N GLY A 74 -5.29 -15.30 -7.55
CA GLY A 74 -3.92 -15.32 -8.06
C GLY A 74 -2.87 -15.20 -6.95
N GLY A 75 -3.10 -14.32 -5.98
CA GLY A 75 -2.24 -14.15 -4.80
C GLY A 75 -2.19 -15.42 -3.93
N LEU A 76 -3.33 -16.06 -3.71
CA LEU A 76 -3.40 -17.34 -2.99
C LEU A 76 -2.66 -18.46 -3.74
N MET A 77 -2.81 -18.52 -5.07
CA MET A 77 -2.06 -19.47 -5.91
C MET A 77 -0.56 -19.21 -5.86
N LEU A 78 -0.14 -17.94 -5.93
CA LEU A 78 1.28 -17.57 -5.78
C LEU A 78 1.83 -17.95 -4.40
N TYR A 79 1.08 -17.72 -3.33
CA TYR A 79 1.47 -18.14 -1.99
C TYR A 79 1.59 -19.67 -1.90
N ALA A 80 0.61 -20.42 -2.41
CA ALA A 80 0.64 -21.88 -2.40
C ALA A 80 1.84 -22.43 -3.19
N THR A 81 2.09 -21.90 -4.39
CA THR A 81 3.23 -22.33 -5.23
C THR A 81 4.56 -21.96 -4.57
N ALA A 82 4.70 -20.78 -3.97
CA ALA A 82 5.91 -20.37 -3.26
C ALA A 82 6.19 -21.25 -2.04
N LYS A 83 5.14 -21.74 -1.36
CA LYS A 83 5.27 -22.60 -0.17
C LYS A 83 5.60 -24.06 -0.50
N TYR A 84 4.99 -24.59 -1.56
CA TYR A 84 5.06 -26.03 -1.85
C TYR A 84 5.99 -26.40 -3.01
N VAL A 85 6.40 -25.45 -3.85
CA VAL A 85 7.21 -25.69 -5.05
C VAL A 85 8.59 -25.05 -4.92
N PRO A 86 9.68 -25.82 -4.63
CA PRO A 86 11.02 -25.27 -4.39
C PRO A 86 11.60 -24.44 -5.54
N ILE A 87 11.25 -24.81 -6.78
CA ILE A 87 11.72 -24.12 -8.00
C ILE A 87 11.27 -22.66 -8.07
N MET A 88 10.17 -22.33 -7.37
CA MET A 88 9.68 -20.94 -7.30
C MET A 88 10.64 -20.01 -6.57
N ASN A 89 11.42 -20.54 -5.63
CA ASN A 89 12.42 -19.77 -4.87
C ASN A 89 13.64 -19.37 -5.73
N GLU A 90 13.92 -20.14 -6.80
CA GLU A 90 14.97 -19.80 -7.75
C GLU A 90 14.51 -18.68 -8.71
N ILE A 91 13.24 -18.73 -9.15
CA ILE A 91 12.66 -17.75 -10.07
C ILE A 91 12.34 -16.45 -9.36
N MET A 92 11.87 -16.52 -8.11
CA MET A 92 11.49 -15.39 -7.27
C MET A 92 12.19 -15.47 -5.91
N PRO A 93 13.42 -14.99 -5.76
CA PRO A 93 14.20 -15.09 -4.52
C PRO A 93 13.52 -14.49 -3.29
N ARG A 94 12.61 -13.52 -3.49
CA ARG A 94 11.84 -12.88 -2.41
C ARG A 94 10.54 -13.60 -2.03
N SER A 95 10.18 -14.67 -2.70
CA SER A 95 8.97 -15.45 -2.39
C SER A 95 9.01 -16.05 -0.98
N THR A 96 10.19 -16.48 -0.52
CA THR A 96 10.42 -16.98 0.85
C THR A 96 10.11 -15.92 1.90
N THR A 97 10.48 -14.66 1.65
CA THR A 97 10.20 -13.54 2.54
C THR A 97 8.68 -13.26 2.64
N TRP A 98 7.94 -13.37 1.54
CA TRP A 98 6.48 -13.19 1.56
C TRP A 98 5.78 -14.31 2.33
N VAL A 99 6.17 -15.55 2.05
CA VAL A 99 5.64 -16.71 2.78
C VAL A 99 5.93 -16.58 4.27
N SER A 100 7.16 -16.23 4.67
CA SER A 100 7.53 -16.08 6.06
C SER A 100 6.75 -14.95 6.76
N ARG A 101 6.47 -13.84 6.10
CA ARG A 101 5.65 -12.74 6.65
C ARG A 101 4.21 -13.14 6.85
N ILE A 102 3.62 -13.85 5.88
CA ILE A 102 2.24 -14.34 5.96
C ILE A 102 2.14 -15.40 7.06
N ASP A 103 3.03 -16.38 7.08
CA ASP A 103 3.04 -17.44 8.09
C ASP A 103 3.28 -16.86 9.50
N GLY A 104 4.17 -15.86 9.64
CA GLY A 104 4.41 -15.17 10.89
C GLY A 104 3.24 -14.35 11.40
N PHE A 105 2.37 -13.85 10.51
CA PHE A 105 1.15 -13.16 10.89
C PHE A 105 0.09 -14.13 11.45
N PHE A 106 -0.05 -15.31 10.85
CA PHE A 106 -1.03 -16.32 11.27
C PHE A 106 -0.54 -17.26 12.38
N SER A 107 0.76 -17.48 12.45
CA SER A 107 1.39 -18.37 13.45
C SER A 107 2.65 -17.69 14.01
N PRO A 108 2.51 -16.88 15.06
CA PRO A 108 3.66 -16.22 15.70
C PRO A 108 4.53 -17.29 16.39
N SER A 109 5.38 -17.98 15.64
CA SER A 109 6.39 -18.89 16.19
C SER A 109 7.67 -18.11 16.48
N GLU A 110 8.37 -18.49 17.54
CA GLU A 110 9.58 -17.82 18.05
C GLU A 110 10.77 -17.75 17.07
N ASN A 111 10.68 -18.42 15.91
CA ASN A 111 11.75 -18.52 14.92
C ASN A 111 11.62 -17.52 13.74
N HIS A 112 10.80 -16.49 13.88
CA HIS A 112 10.72 -15.45 12.85
C HIS A 112 12.01 -14.63 12.85
N ASN A 113 12.62 -14.45 11.66
CA ASN A 113 13.89 -13.74 11.41
C ASN A 113 14.24 -12.72 12.49
N LEU A 114 15.19 -13.08 13.36
CA LEU A 114 15.53 -12.35 14.57
C LEU A 114 15.70 -10.84 14.37
N ASN A 115 16.17 -10.41 13.18
CA ASN A 115 16.39 -9.00 12.88
C ASN A 115 15.09 -8.24 12.53
N GLU A 116 14.15 -8.83 11.75
CA GLU A 116 12.88 -8.17 11.43
C GLU A 116 11.95 -8.14 12.64
N GLY A 117 11.92 -9.22 13.41
CA GLY A 117 11.18 -9.27 14.68
C GLY A 117 11.75 -8.29 15.71
N TYR A 118 13.07 -8.13 15.77
CA TYR A 118 13.72 -7.18 16.68
C TYR A 118 13.32 -5.73 16.34
N GLN A 119 13.44 -5.29 15.09
CA GLN A 119 13.10 -3.92 14.69
C GLN A 119 11.61 -3.60 14.90
N SER A 120 10.72 -4.54 14.55
CA SER A 120 9.28 -4.40 14.81
C SER A 120 8.98 -4.26 16.30
N ASN A 121 9.63 -5.05 17.15
CA ASN A 121 9.48 -4.95 18.61
C ASN A 121 10.00 -3.62 19.14
N GLN A 122 11.14 -3.13 18.65
CA GLN A 122 11.66 -1.81 19.03
C GLN A 122 10.70 -0.68 18.63
N GLY A 123 10.07 -0.77 17.46
CA GLY A 123 9.02 0.17 17.05
C GLY A 123 7.81 0.15 18.00
N LYS A 124 7.35 -1.02 18.42
CA LYS A 124 6.27 -1.16 19.42
C LYS A 124 6.68 -0.58 20.79
N ILE A 125 7.91 -0.80 21.21
CA ILE A 125 8.44 -0.23 22.45
C ILE A 125 8.51 1.30 22.36
N ALA A 126 8.92 1.86 21.21
CA ALA A 126 8.93 3.29 20.96
C ALA A 126 7.52 3.91 21.15
N ILE A 127 6.52 3.30 20.50
CA ILE A 127 5.11 3.76 20.62
C ILE A 127 4.63 3.66 22.08
N HIS A 128 4.94 2.58 22.77
CA HIS A 128 4.55 2.40 24.17
C HIS A 128 5.19 3.44 25.10
N LYS A 129 6.50 3.69 24.93
CA LYS A 129 7.24 4.69 25.71
C LYS A 129 6.75 6.13 25.47
N GLY A 130 6.34 6.44 24.24
CA GLY A 130 5.82 7.77 23.91
C GLY A 130 4.56 8.14 24.70
N GLY A 131 3.69 7.19 25.02
CA GLY A 131 2.45 7.44 25.74
C GLY A 131 1.63 8.54 25.07
N LEU A 132 0.91 9.37 25.86
CA LEU A 132 0.07 10.44 25.31
C LEU A 132 0.85 11.69 24.91
N PHE A 133 1.90 12.05 25.65
CA PHE A 133 2.60 13.34 25.52
C PHE A 133 4.04 13.24 24.99
N GLY A 134 4.59 12.02 24.87
CA GLY A 134 5.95 11.80 24.42
C GLY A 134 7.03 12.01 25.49
N VAL A 135 8.25 11.55 25.20
CA VAL A 135 9.42 11.74 26.07
C VAL A 135 10.13 13.07 25.82
N GLY A 136 9.75 13.79 24.79
CA GLY A 136 10.29 15.07 24.37
C GLY A 136 11.11 14.98 23.08
N PRO A 137 11.18 16.11 22.31
CA PRO A 137 11.90 16.17 21.05
C PRO A 137 13.37 15.82 21.20
N GLY A 138 13.90 14.95 20.32
CA GLY A 138 15.30 14.53 20.34
C GLY A 138 15.68 13.57 21.47
N LYS A 139 14.75 13.16 22.32
CA LYS A 139 15.01 12.25 23.47
C LYS A 139 14.61 10.80 23.18
N SER A 140 14.34 10.45 21.94
CA SER A 140 14.06 9.06 21.55
C SER A 140 15.27 8.18 21.84
N VAL A 141 15.07 7.15 22.62
CA VAL A 141 16.07 6.11 22.91
C VAL A 141 16.05 5.07 21.79
N GLN A 142 14.86 4.75 21.27
CA GLN A 142 14.70 3.68 20.27
C GLN A 142 15.31 4.05 18.91
N ARG A 143 15.49 5.34 18.64
CA ARG A 143 16.18 5.84 17.44
C ARG A 143 17.55 5.21 17.23
N HIS A 144 18.27 4.88 18.30
CA HIS A 144 19.62 4.30 18.24
C HIS A 144 19.60 2.78 18.04
N PHE A 145 18.48 2.12 18.32
CA PHE A 145 18.33 0.67 18.21
C PHE A 145 17.68 0.21 16.91
N VAL A 146 17.03 1.11 16.18
CA VAL A 146 16.34 0.84 14.92
C VAL A 146 17.20 1.33 13.76
N TYR A 147 17.66 0.42 12.90
CA TYR A 147 18.54 0.76 11.76
C TYR A 147 17.88 1.74 10.79
N ALA A 148 16.59 1.54 10.49
CA ALA A 148 15.82 2.39 9.57
C ALA A 148 14.92 3.41 10.32
N SER A 149 15.43 4.00 11.41
CA SER A 149 14.67 4.90 12.29
C SER A 149 14.16 6.16 11.57
N SER A 150 14.87 6.65 10.56
CA SER A 150 14.51 7.85 9.78
C SER A 150 13.66 7.57 8.54
N SER A 151 13.42 6.32 8.18
CA SER A 151 12.60 5.92 7.05
C SER A 151 11.41 5.08 7.50
N ASP A 152 11.60 3.78 7.67
CA ASP A 152 10.51 2.82 7.88
C ASP A 152 9.86 2.95 9.26
N PHE A 153 10.60 3.42 10.26
CA PHE A 153 10.14 3.56 11.64
C PHE A 153 9.98 5.01 12.11
N ILE A 154 10.04 5.98 11.19
CA ILE A 154 9.92 7.40 11.52
C ILE A 154 8.65 7.70 12.31
N PHE A 155 7.52 7.06 11.96
CA PHE A 155 6.26 7.23 12.67
C PHE A 155 6.35 6.78 14.14
N ALA A 156 6.97 5.62 14.40
CA ALA A 156 7.17 5.12 15.76
C ALA A 156 8.06 6.05 16.59
N ILE A 157 9.12 6.60 15.98
CA ILE A 157 10.01 7.58 16.63
C ILE A 157 9.29 8.90 16.90
N MET A 158 8.46 9.40 15.96
CA MET A 158 7.63 10.57 16.18
C MET A 158 6.67 10.38 17.36
N VAL A 159 6.08 9.19 17.47
CA VAL A 159 5.20 8.88 18.62
C VAL A 159 6.00 8.80 19.92
N GLU A 160 7.21 8.23 19.91
CA GLU A 160 8.06 8.23 21.11
C GLU A 160 8.39 9.66 21.58
N GLU A 161 8.76 10.54 20.64
CA GLU A 161 9.19 11.91 20.98
C GLU A 161 8.02 12.85 21.32
N TYR A 162 6.94 12.83 20.55
CA TYR A 162 5.83 13.79 20.64
C TYR A 162 4.55 13.20 21.23
N GLY A 163 4.52 11.89 21.49
CA GLY A 163 3.36 11.20 22.03
C GLY A 163 2.29 10.90 20.98
N LEU A 164 1.24 10.22 21.42
CA LEU A 164 0.13 9.82 20.56
C LEU A 164 -0.64 11.02 19.99
N ILE A 165 -0.79 12.09 20.76
CA ILE A 165 -1.61 13.26 20.35
C ILE A 165 -0.93 14.01 19.21
N ILE A 166 0.33 14.38 19.36
CA ILE A 166 1.05 15.20 18.37
C ILE A 166 1.77 14.28 17.38
N GLY A 167 2.44 13.23 17.84
CA GLY A 167 3.25 12.35 17.02
C GLY A 167 2.44 11.38 16.13
N ALA A 168 1.24 10.97 16.55
CA ALA A 168 0.39 10.10 15.75
C ALA A 168 -0.83 10.82 15.18
N PHE A 169 -1.68 11.39 16.04
CA PHE A 169 -2.98 11.93 15.63
C PHE A 169 -2.85 13.10 14.66
N LEU A 170 -1.91 14.02 14.91
CA LEU A 170 -1.75 15.21 14.06
C LEU A 170 -1.33 14.85 12.61
N PRO A 171 -0.30 14.02 12.35
CA PRO A 171 0.04 13.60 10.99
C PRO A 171 -1.11 12.87 10.30
N ILE A 172 -1.79 11.93 10.98
CA ILE A 172 -2.94 11.22 10.42
C ILE A 172 -4.05 12.21 10.05
N LEU A 173 -4.36 13.17 10.89
CA LEU A 173 -5.35 14.20 10.61
C LEU A 173 -4.97 15.03 9.38
N LEU A 174 -3.71 15.43 9.25
CA LEU A 174 -3.23 16.19 8.09
C LEU A 174 -3.36 15.40 6.79
N TYR A 175 -3.01 14.11 6.80
CA TYR A 175 -3.22 13.22 5.66
C TYR A 175 -4.70 13.04 5.32
N MET A 176 -5.57 12.90 6.32
CA MET A 176 -7.01 12.83 6.13
C MET A 176 -7.59 14.12 5.52
N ILE A 177 -7.14 15.28 5.97
CA ILE A 177 -7.54 16.59 5.41
C ILE A 177 -7.08 16.68 3.96
N LEU A 178 -5.84 16.30 3.65
CA LEU A 178 -5.30 16.30 2.29
C LEU A 178 -6.11 15.38 1.37
N PHE A 179 -6.39 14.18 1.82
CA PHE A 179 -7.19 13.21 1.07
C PHE A 179 -8.62 13.73 0.82
N PHE A 180 -9.27 14.25 1.85
CA PHE A 180 -10.60 14.84 1.73
C PHE A 180 -10.63 16.02 0.74
N ARG A 181 -9.62 16.88 0.78
CA ARG A 181 -9.48 17.99 -0.19
C ARG A 181 -9.30 17.50 -1.61
N ALA A 182 -8.49 16.45 -1.81
CA ALA A 182 -8.30 15.85 -3.14
C ALA A 182 -9.61 15.25 -3.70
N VAL A 183 -10.36 14.54 -2.88
CA VAL A 183 -11.68 14.01 -3.26
C VAL A 183 -12.64 15.16 -3.61
N ARG A 184 -12.61 16.26 -2.84
CA ARG A 184 -13.44 17.44 -3.13
C ARG A 184 -13.05 18.12 -4.45
N ILE A 185 -11.75 18.19 -4.75
CA ILE A 185 -11.25 18.70 -6.04
C ILE A 185 -11.73 17.81 -7.17
N THR A 186 -11.67 16.49 -7.03
CA THR A 186 -12.15 15.53 -8.01
C THR A 186 -13.62 15.73 -8.35
N ASN A 187 -14.45 15.96 -7.35
CA ASN A 187 -15.89 16.17 -7.53
C ASN A 187 -16.26 17.54 -8.12
N LYS A 188 -15.40 18.55 -7.96
CA LYS A 188 -15.64 19.92 -8.45
C LYS A 188 -14.92 20.25 -9.75
N SER A 189 -13.99 19.41 -10.18
CA SER A 189 -13.18 19.64 -11.36
C SER A 189 -14.04 19.51 -12.62
N GLU A 190 -14.00 20.51 -13.48
CA GLU A 190 -14.61 20.47 -14.83
C GLU A 190 -13.90 19.41 -15.71
N SER A 191 -12.59 19.22 -15.51
CA SER A 191 -11.79 18.22 -16.18
C SER A 191 -11.75 16.91 -15.40
N GLN A 192 -12.37 15.87 -15.94
CA GLN A 192 -12.32 14.53 -15.34
C GLN A 192 -10.89 14.01 -15.20
N PHE A 193 -10.03 14.31 -16.16
CA PHE A 193 -8.60 13.94 -16.10
C PHE A 193 -7.89 14.58 -14.91
N GLY A 194 -8.08 15.88 -14.69
CA GLY A 194 -7.51 16.61 -13.56
C GLY A 194 -7.99 16.05 -12.21
N GLY A 195 -9.27 15.73 -12.10
CA GLY A 195 -9.83 15.11 -10.91
C GLY A 195 -9.23 13.72 -10.61
N LEU A 196 -9.11 12.87 -11.63
CA LEU A 196 -8.52 11.54 -11.48
C LEU A 196 -7.02 11.60 -11.11
N ILE A 197 -6.28 12.58 -11.64
CA ILE A 197 -4.88 12.77 -11.24
C ILE A 197 -4.80 13.21 -9.78
N ALA A 198 -5.58 14.21 -9.38
CA ALA A 198 -5.56 14.71 -8.01
C ALA A 198 -5.87 13.61 -7.00
N SER A 199 -6.89 12.80 -7.26
CA SER A 199 -7.26 11.69 -6.38
C SER A 199 -6.22 10.55 -6.38
N GLY A 200 -5.67 10.19 -7.54
CA GLY A 200 -4.66 9.14 -7.64
C GLY A 200 -3.34 9.53 -6.95
N LEU A 201 -2.90 10.77 -7.08
CA LEU A 201 -1.72 11.28 -6.37
C LEU A 201 -1.95 11.34 -4.87
N ALA A 202 -3.12 11.82 -4.43
CA ALA A 202 -3.45 11.88 -3.01
C ALA A 202 -3.53 10.48 -2.38
N PHE A 203 -4.12 9.51 -3.08
CA PHE A 203 -4.15 8.13 -2.63
C PHE A 203 -2.73 7.54 -2.52
N SER A 204 -1.90 7.72 -3.54
CA SER A 204 -0.51 7.26 -3.55
C SER A 204 0.37 7.91 -2.47
N LEU A 205 -0.02 9.10 -1.96
CA LEU A 205 0.70 9.78 -0.89
C LEU A 205 0.23 9.32 0.50
N VAL A 206 -1.06 8.98 0.65
CA VAL A 206 -1.67 8.63 1.94
C VAL A 206 -1.42 7.15 2.28
N PHE A 207 -1.33 6.29 1.27
CA PHE A 207 -1.13 4.83 1.40
C PHE A 207 0.24 4.38 0.91
#